data_917c98e1d8cd5ef879f2237d77cfb98c
#
_entry.id   917c98e1d8cd5ef879f2237d77cfb98c
#
_cell.length_a   1.000
_cell.length_b   1.000
_cell.length_c   1.000
_cell.angle_alpha   90.00
_cell.angle_beta   90.00
_cell.angle_gamma   90.00
#
_symmetry.space_group_name_H-M   'P 1'
#
loop_
_entity.id
_entity.type
_entity.pdbx_description
1 polymer ?
#
loop_
_entity_poly.entity_id
_entity_poly.type
_entity_poly.pdbx_seq_one_letter_code
_entity_poly.pdbx_strand_id
1 'polypeptide(L)'
;MTLGDWCRNYIFYPLSISKRFLNFGKWLKPRFGAHISKVLPGCIASVITFIVIGVWHGANMKYLYFGLWNGIVIMLAELFAPVSKKVAGGFFKLTGLREKGIFATIVSVIWTFMLILVGYYFDIAANASTAFHMLFKSVTDFHISELGINNIILNLGACGLDEYDILLLIICTLLWFFISFVEENKKLDMRDFILSRKLPLRWAIIYLGIFIVIIFGYYGPGVNPADFVYMQF
;
A
#
# COMPACT_ATOMS: atom_id res chain seq x y z
N MET A 1 -11.95 0.19 13.26
CA MET A 1 -10.52 0.46 13.56
C MET A 1 -9.71 -0.57 12.80
N THR A 2 -8.84 -0.15 11.90
CA THR A 2 -8.00 -1.06 11.12
C THR A 2 -6.78 -1.49 11.92
N LEU A 3 -6.10 -2.59 11.54
CA LEU A 3 -4.83 -3.00 12.14
C LEU A 3 -3.80 -1.86 12.07
N GLY A 4 -3.73 -1.16 10.95
CA GLY A 4 -2.83 0.00 10.79
C GLY A 4 -3.13 1.12 11.79
N ASP A 5 -4.39 1.42 12.05
CA ASP A 5 -4.78 2.41 13.07
C ASP A 5 -4.40 1.95 14.47
N TRP A 6 -4.59 0.65 14.76
CA TRP A 6 -4.20 0.08 16.04
C TRP A 6 -2.68 0.18 16.24
N CYS A 7 -1.89 -0.28 15.29
CA CYS A 7 -0.43 -0.18 15.36
C CYS A 7 0.06 1.27 15.49
N ARG A 8 -0.56 2.18 14.75
CA ARG A 8 -0.25 3.61 14.85
C ARG A 8 -0.52 4.15 16.26
N ASN A 9 -1.67 3.83 16.84
CA ASN A 9 -2.08 4.38 18.13
C ASN A 9 -1.37 3.72 19.31
N TYR A 10 -1.09 2.41 19.24
CA TYR A 10 -0.55 1.66 20.38
C TYR A 10 0.94 1.35 20.28
N ILE A 11 1.56 1.47 19.10
CA ILE A 11 2.99 1.24 18.91
C ILE A 11 3.70 2.53 18.49
N PHE A 12 3.33 3.09 17.35
CA PHE A 12 4.02 4.24 16.79
C PHE A 12 3.97 5.48 17.69
N TYR A 13 2.78 5.93 18.08
CA TYR A 13 2.67 7.13 18.91
C TYR A 13 3.35 6.97 20.29
N PRO A 14 3.13 5.90 21.08
CA PRO A 14 3.82 5.73 22.35
C PRO A 14 5.34 5.70 22.22
N LEU A 15 5.88 5.09 21.16
CA LEU A 15 7.31 5.09 20.89
C LEU A 15 7.80 6.49 20.52
N SER A 16 7.17 7.14 19.54
CA SER A 16 7.62 8.41 18.99
C SER A 16 7.64 9.56 20.02
N ILE A 17 6.69 9.57 20.98
CA ILE A 17 6.61 10.57 22.05
C ILE A 17 7.32 10.16 23.35
N SER A 18 7.90 8.96 23.39
CA SER A 18 8.59 8.50 24.60
C SER A 18 9.79 9.39 24.96
N LYS A 19 10.05 9.54 26.26
CA LYS A 19 11.20 10.32 26.75
C LYS A 19 12.53 9.89 26.12
N ARG A 20 12.69 8.57 25.85
CA ARG A 20 13.90 8.03 25.22
C ARG A 20 14.07 8.55 23.80
N PHE A 21 13.02 8.50 22.97
CA PHE A 21 13.04 8.98 21.59
C PHE A 21 13.19 10.49 21.50
N LEU A 22 12.51 11.25 22.39
CA LEU A 22 12.67 12.69 22.46
C LEU A 22 14.10 13.10 22.87
N ASN A 23 14.70 12.42 23.84
CA ASN A 23 16.08 12.69 24.25
C ASN A 23 17.07 12.29 23.17
N PHE A 24 16.82 11.20 22.44
CA PHE A 24 17.61 10.82 21.26
C PHE A 24 17.55 11.91 20.18
N GLY A 25 16.38 12.47 19.91
CA GLY A 25 16.26 13.62 19.01
C GLY A 25 17.07 14.82 19.46
N LYS A 26 17.04 15.17 20.76
CA LYS A 26 17.85 16.27 21.31
C LYS A 26 19.35 16.01 21.16
N TRP A 27 19.80 14.78 21.36
CA TRP A 27 21.21 14.37 21.21
C TRP A 27 21.67 14.44 19.74
N LEU A 28 20.78 14.16 18.79
CA LEU A 28 21.07 14.26 17.34
C LEU A 28 21.23 15.71 16.86
N LYS A 29 20.53 16.66 17.47
CA LYS A 29 20.43 18.04 16.98
C LYS A 29 21.80 18.72 16.71
N PRO A 30 22.79 18.68 17.65
CA PRO A 30 24.09 19.31 17.42
C PRO A 30 24.94 18.60 16.37
N ARG A 31 24.66 17.32 16.06
CA ARG A 31 25.46 16.49 15.15
C ARG A 31 24.92 16.48 13.73
N PHE A 32 23.59 16.40 13.57
CA PHE A 32 22.93 16.16 12.28
C PHE A 32 21.93 17.25 11.90
N GLY A 33 21.83 18.30 12.69
CA GLY A 33 20.95 19.43 12.42
C GLY A 33 19.49 19.22 12.81
N ALA A 34 18.70 20.29 12.65
CA ALA A 34 17.34 20.36 13.18
C ALA A 34 16.35 19.41 12.46
N HIS A 35 16.51 19.18 11.16
CA HIS A 35 15.62 18.32 10.39
C HIS A 35 15.75 16.87 10.86
N ILE A 36 16.95 16.32 10.82
CA ILE A 36 17.22 14.91 11.19
C ILE A 36 16.86 14.66 12.64
N SER A 37 17.19 15.57 13.54
CA SER A 37 16.87 15.44 14.96
C SER A 37 15.38 15.37 15.25
N LYS A 38 14.56 16.02 14.43
CA LYS A 38 13.10 16.02 14.55
C LYS A 38 12.46 14.78 13.93
N VAL A 39 12.99 14.31 12.78
CA VAL A 39 12.34 13.30 11.94
C VAL A 39 12.82 11.90 12.29
N LEU A 40 14.12 11.68 12.52
CA LEU A 40 14.70 10.36 12.70
C LEU A 40 14.10 9.53 13.85
N PRO A 41 13.79 10.10 15.04
CA PRO A 41 13.11 9.33 16.09
C PRO A 41 11.77 8.76 15.63
N GLY A 42 10.94 9.58 14.94
CA GLY A 42 9.68 9.15 14.36
C GLY A 42 9.86 8.07 13.28
N CYS A 43 10.88 8.22 12.44
CA CYS A 43 11.23 7.21 11.42
C CYS A 43 11.57 5.86 12.03
N ILE A 44 12.37 5.84 13.10
CA ILE A 44 12.71 4.58 13.79
C ILE A 44 11.45 3.96 14.43
N ALA A 45 10.58 4.77 15.04
CA ALA A 45 9.31 4.30 15.56
C ALA A 45 8.43 3.71 14.46
N SER A 46 8.44 4.30 13.26
CA SER A 46 7.74 3.79 12.08
C SER A 46 8.31 2.44 11.63
N VAL A 47 9.63 2.32 11.50
CA VAL A 47 10.28 1.05 11.13
C VAL A 47 9.92 -0.08 12.12
N ILE A 48 9.98 0.20 13.43
CA ILE A 48 9.58 -0.78 14.46
C ILE A 48 8.12 -1.18 14.28
N THR A 49 7.24 -0.21 14.01
CA THR A 49 5.81 -0.47 13.79
C THR A 49 5.57 -1.37 12.57
N PHE A 50 6.27 -1.12 11.47
CA PHE A 50 6.16 -1.95 10.26
C PHE A 50 6.78 -3.34 10.44
N ILE A 51 7.84 -3.48 11.24
CA ILE A 51 8.36 -4.79 11.64
C ILE A 51 7.30 -5.60 12.40
N VAL A 52 6.60 -4.97 13.34
CA VAL A 52 5.50 -5.65 14.07
C VAL A 52 4.37 -6.04 13.12
N ILE A 53 4.00 -5.18 12.16
CA ILE A 53 3.02 -5.52 11.13
C ILE A 53 3.51 -6.70 10.27
N GLY A 54 4.78 -6.71 9.89
CA GLY A 54 5.37 -7.82 9.14
C GLY A 54 5.31 -9.15 9.92
N VAL A 55 5.71 -9.15 11.18
CA VAL A 55 5.61 -10.35 12.05
C VAL A 55 4.16 -10.79 12.25
N TRP A 56 3.21 -9.86 12.29
CA TRP A 56 1.79 -10.17 12.35
C TRP A 56 1.30 -10.94 11.11
N HIS A 57 1.86 -10.69 9.92
CA HIS A 57 1.56 -11.45 8.71
C HIS A 57 2.06 -12.90 8.76
N GLY A 58 2.99 -13.25 9.65
CA GLY A 58 3.46 -14.62 9.84
C GLY A 58 4.89 -14.72 10.38
N ALA A 59 5.24 -15.90 10.86
CA ALA A 59 6.54 -16.18 11.47
C ALA A 59 7.70 -16.37 10.45
N ASN A 60 7.42 -16.35 9.15
CA ASN A 60 8.46 -16.52 8.13
C ASN A 60 9.26 -15.22 7.94
N MET A 61 10.57 -15.37 7.71
CA MET A 61 11.50 -14.24 7.48
C MET A 61 11.08 -13.34 6.32
N LYS A 62 10.36 -13.84 5.32
CA LYS A 62 9.84 -13.02 4.21
C LYS A 62 8.96 -11.86 4.71
N TYR A 63 8.14 -12.08 5.72
CA TYR A 63 7.27 -11.05 6.29
C TYR A 63 8.05 -10.01 7.10
N LEU A 64 9.15 -10.42 7.74
CA LEU A 64 10.06 -9.48 8.36
C LEU A 64 10.67 -8.53 7.31
N TYR A 65 11.13 -9.06 6.16
CA TYR A 65 11.63 -8.24 5.06
C TYR A 65 10.55 -7.35 4.45
N PHE A 66 9.31 -7.85 4.33
CA PHE A 66 8.16 -7.04 3.91
C PHE A 66 7.96 -5.82 4.82
N GLY A 67 7.91 -6.04 6.13
CA GLY A 67 7.78 -4.96 7.12
C GLY A 67 8.97 -4.01 7.08
N LEU A 68 10.19 -4.54 7.01
CA LEU A 68 11.42 -3.75 6.97
C LEU A 68 11.49 -2.88 5.71
N TRP A 69 11.13 -3.41 4.55
CA TRP A 69 11.05 -2.66 3.29
C TRP A 69 10.12 -1.45 3.42
N ASN A 70 8.89 -1.66 3.85
CA ASN A 70 7.91 -0.58 4.00
C ASN A 70 8.38 0.47 5.01
N GLY A 71 8.89 0.04 6.17
CA GLY A 71 9.43 0.94 7.19
C GLY A 71 10.62 1.77 6.69
N ILE A 72 11.57 1.15 5.98
CA ILE A 72 12.75 1.83 5.42
C ILE A 72 12.34 2.82 4.32
N VAL A 73 11.43 2.45 3.43
CA VAL A 73 10.94 3.35 2.37
C VAL A 73 10.33 4.62 2.98
N ILE A 74 9.48 4.48 3.99
CA ILE A 74 8.89 5.63 4.68
C ILE A 74 9.98 6.45 5.40
N MET A 75 10.91 5.80 6.08
CA MET A 75 12.04 6.46 6.74
C MET A 75 12.87 7.29 5.74
N LEU A 76 13.24 6.71 4.60
CA LEU A 76 14.01 7.41 3.57
C LEU A 76 13.20 8.56 2.96
N ALA A 77 11.91 8.39 2.69
CA ALA A 77 11.05 9.43 2.18
C ALA A 77 11.03 10.67 3.11
N GLU A 78 10.89 10.45 4.41
CA GLU A 78 10.88 11.54 5.41
C GLU A 78 12.26 12.17 5.61
N LEU A 79 13.33 11.38 5.67
CA LEU A 79 14.68 11.89 5.84
C LEU A 79 15.12 12.74 4.64
N PHE A 80 14.80 12.30 3.42
CA PHE A 80 15.17 12.99 2.19
C PHE A 80 14.10 13.98 1.70
N ALA A 81 13.01 14.19 2.44
CA ALA A 81 11.95 15.13 2.07
C ALA A 81 12.45 16.55 1.70
N PRO A 82 13.44 17.17 2.39
CA PRO A 82 13.94 18.48 1.99
C PRO A 82 14.68 18.45 0.64
N VAL A 83 15.40 17.36 0.36
CA VAL A 83 16.16 17.19 -0.89
C VAL A 83 15.20 16.91 -2.04
N SER A 84 14.25 15.98 -1.84
CA SER A 84 13.26 15.64 -2.86
C SER A 84 12.40 16.83 -3.26
N LYS A 85 11.99 17.67 -2.29
CA LYS A 85 11.26 18.92 -2.58
C LYS A 85 12.09 19.91 -3.39
N LYS A 86 13.39 20.06 -3.10
CA LYS A 86 14.26 20.94 -3.90
C LYS A 86 14.43 20.43 -5.32
N VAL A 87 14.66 19.12 -5.49
CA VAL A 87 14.83 18.48 -6.81
C VAL A 87 13.53 18.60 -7.61
N ALA A 88 12.39 18.24 -7.01
CA ALA A 88 11.09 18.37 -7.65
C ALA A 88 10.77 19.82 -8.02
N GLY A 89 10.99 20.77 -7.12
CA GLY A 89 10.79 22.20 -7.41
C GLY A 89 11.69 22.73 -8.53
N GLY A 90 12.95 22.25 -8.61
CA GLY A 90 13.85 22.53 -9.72
C GLY A 90 13.33 21.99 -11.05
N PHE A 91 12.89 20.73 -11.07
CA PHE A 91 12.31 20.07 -12.25
C PHE A 91 11.07 20.81 -12.76
N PHE A 92 10.12 21.15 -11.86
CA PHE A 92 8.90 21.87 -12.23
C PHE A 92 9.18 23.28 -12.73
N LYS A 93 10.17 23.98 -12.18
CA LYS A 93 10.61 25.28 -12.72
C LYS A 93 11.21 25.16 -14.12
N LEU A 94 12.00 24.12 -14.37
CA LEU A 94 12.64 23.90 -15.66
C LEU A 94 11.63 23.51 -16.75
N THR A 95 10.65 22.69 -16.41
CA THR A 95 9.64 22.16 -17.34
C THR A 95 8.42 23.05 -17.51
N GLY A 96 8.23 24.05 -16.67
CA GLY A 96 7.02 24.88 -16.66
C GLY A 96 5.75 24.16 -16.18
N LEU A 97 5.88 22.91 -15.70
CA LEU A 97 4.75 22.14 -15.19
C LEU A 97 4.37 22.59 -13.77
N ARG A 98 3.10 22.44 -13.43
CA ARG A 98 2.62 22.78 -12.08
C ARG A 98 3.02 21.69 -11.08
N GLU A 99 3.65 22.09 -9.98
CA GLU A 99 4.05 21.18 -8.88
C GLU A 99 2.88 20.37 -8.28
N LYS A 100 1.68 20.93 -8.29
CA LYS A 100 0.42 20.27 -7.86
C LYS A 100 -0.50 19.93 -9.04
N GLY A 101 0.05 19.71 -10.22
CA GLY A 101 -0.72 19.35 -11.41
C GLY A 101 -1.01 17.85 -11.51
N ILE A 102 -1.95 17.47 -12.38
CA ILE A 102 -2.32 16.08 -12.65
C ILE A 102 -1.08 15.22 -13.00
N PHE A 103 -0.15 15.76 -13.78
CA PHE A 103 1.08 15.05 -14.15
C PHE A 103 1.93 14.68 -12.91
N ALA A 104 2.15 15.62 -12.00
CA ALA A 104 2.89 15.38 -10.77
C ALA A 104 2.19 14.32 -9.89
N THR A 105 0.87 14.36 -9.83
CA THR A 105 0.05 13.38 -9.10
C THR A 105 0.20 11.98 -9.71
N ILE A 106 0.08 11.85 -11.05
CA ILE A 106 0.24 10.56 -11.74
C ILE A 106 1.63 9.98 -11.49
N VAL A 107 2.70 10.78 -11.65
CA VAL A 107 4.07 10.32 -11.39
C VAL A 107 4.25 9.87 -9.95
N SER A 108 3.70 10.60 -8.98
CA SER A 108 3.76 10.24 -7.56
C SER A 108 3.02 8.94 -7.26
N VAL A 109 1.84 8.74 -7.86
CA VAL A 109 1.05 7.50 -7.71
C VAL A 109 1.81 6.32 -8.29
N ILE A 110 2.32 6.43 -9.52
CA ILE A 110 3.11 5.37 -10.16
C ILE A 110 4.34 5.02 -9.32
N TRP A 111 5.07 6.05 -8.85
CA TRP A 111 6.26 5.85 -8.03
C TRP A 111 5.94 5.11 -6.73
N THR A 112 4.91 5.56 -6.00
CA THR A 112 4.46 4.91 -4.78
C THR A 112 4.01 3.47 -5.04
N PHE A 113 3.27 3.25 -6.12
CA PHE A 113 2.83 1.92 -6.53
C PHE A 113 4.01 0.99 -6.81
N MET A 114 5.05 1.45 -7.53
CA MET A 114 6.26 0.65 -7.78
C MET A 114 6.98 0.28 -6.47
N LEU A 115 7.08 1.21 -5.52
CA LEU A 115 7.68 0.92 -4.22
C LEU A 115 6.87 -0.14 -3.42
N ILE A 116 5.55 -0.08 -3.50
CA ILE A 116 4.66 -1.08 -2.87
C ILE A 116 4.82 -2.45 -3.55
N LEU A 117 4.88 -2.50 -4.88
CA LEU A 117 5.08 -3.74 -5.62
C LEU A 117 6.37 -4.47 -5.20
N VAL A 118 7.46 -3.75 -4.95
CA VAL A 118 8.68 -4.36 -4.41
C VAL A 118 8.42 -5.05 -3.07
N GLY A 119 7.61 -4.45 -2.21
CA GLY A 119 7.17 -5.09 -0.95
C GLY A 119 6.40 -6.40 -1.19
N TYR A 120 5.49 -6.42 -2.15
CA TYR A 120 4.67 -7.61 -2.46
C TYR A 120 5.47 -8.82 -2.96
N TYR A 121 6.68 -8.65 -3.51
CA TYR A 121 7.53 -9.80 -3.81
C TYR A 121 7.83 -10.64 -2.55
N PHE A 122 8.02 -9.98 -1.41
CA PHE A 122 8.23 -10.68 -0.13
C PHE A 122 6.94 -11.33 0.40
N ASP A 123 5.78 -10.79 0.08
CA ASP A 123 4.50 -11.36 0.51
C ASP A 123 4.15 -12.61 -0.30
N ILE A 124 4.28 -12.56 -1.62
CA ILE A 124 3.89 -13.63 -2.55
C ILE A 124 4.88 -14.81 -2.54
N ALA A 125 6.20 -14.54 -2.42
CA ALA A 125 7.21 -15.58 -2.51
C ALA A 125 7.09 -16.64 -1.40
N ALA A 126 7.51 -17.87 -1.70
CA ALA A 126 7.52 -18.96 -0.71
C ALA A 126 8.46 -18.66 0.48
N ASN A 127 9.59 -17.99 0.22
CA ASN A 127 10.57 -17.60 1.23
C ASN A 127 11.36 -16.36 0.79
N ALA A 128 12.15 -15.78 1.70
CA ALA A 128 12.91 -14.57 1.45
C ALA A 128 13.92 -14.70 0.29
N SER A 129 14.59 -15.84 0.17
CA SER A 129 15.55 -16.09 -0.91
C SER A 129 14.87 -16.05 -2.28
N THR A 130 13.70 -16.70 -2.39
CA THR A 130 12.88 -16.68 -3.60
C THR A 130 12.41 -15.26 -3.94
N ALA A 131 12.02 -14.46 -2.93
CA ALA A 131 11.62 -13.07 -3.15
C ALA A 131 12.75 -12.22 -3.77
N PHE A 132 13.97 -12.34 -3.22
CA PHE A 132 15.14 -11.64 -3.77
C PHE A 132 15.47 -12.11 -5.19
N HIS A 133 15.37 -13.40 -5.45
CA HIS A 133 15.61 -13.94 -6.79
C HIS A 133 14.57 -13.43 -7.80
N MET A 134 13.29 -13.42 -7.42
CA MET A 134 12.21 -12.89 -8.26
C MET A 134 12.42 -11.40 -8.55
N LEU A 135 12.75 -10.59 -7.53
CA LEU A 135 13.07 -9.18 -7.67
C LEU A 135 14.25 -8.95 -8.63
N PHE A 136 15.34 -9.68 -8.43
CA PHE A 136 16.50 -9.59 -9.29
C PHE A 136 16.16 -9.94 -10.74
N LYS A 137 15.43 -11.03 -10.94
CA LYS A 137 15.00 -11.49 -12.27
C LYS A 137 14.07 -10.49 -12.96
N SER A 138 13.15 -9.87 -12.22
CA SER A 138 12.25 -8.83 -12.77
C SER A 138 12.99 -7.59 -13.30
N VAL A 139 14.21 -7.33 -12.83
CA VAL A 139 15.03 -6.20 -13.30
C VAL A 139 15.97 -6.64 -14.42
N THR A 140 16.57 -7.84 -14.31
CA THR A 140 17.59 -8.29 -15.25
C THR A 140 17.04 -8.95 -16.49
N ASP A 141 15.85 -9.54 -16.39
CA ASP A 141 15.20 -10.34 -17.45
C ASP A 141 13.86 -9.72 -17.88
N PHE A 142 13.82 -8.39 -17.89
CA PHE A 142 12.60 -7.67 -18.23
C PHE A 142 12.43 -7.56 -19.76
N HIS A 143 11.39 -8.22 -20.28
CA HIS A 143 11.04 -8.17 -21.68
C HIS A 143 9.74 -7.40 -21.90
N ILE A 144 9.81 -6.24 -22.57
CA ILE A 144 8.64 -5.40 -22.87
C ILE A 144 7.58 -6.17 -23.68
N SER A 145 7.99 -7.13 -24.50
CA SER A 145 7.08 -7.99 -25.27
C SER A 145 6.11 -8.81 -24.40
N GLU A 146 6.47 -9.08 -23.14
CA GLU A 146 5.62 -9.82 -22.20
C GLU A 146 4.47 -8.97 -21.64
N LEU A 147 4.55 -7.64 -21.77
CA LEU A 147 3.47 -6.71 -21.38
C LEU A 147 2.33 -6.64 -22.41
N GLY A 148 2.40 -7.45 -23.49
CA GLY A 148 1.30 -7.54 -24.45
C GLY A 148 0.02 -8.05 -23.80
N ILE A 149 -1.14 -7.48 -24.19
CA ILE A 149 -2.46 -7.83 -23.62
C ILE A 149 -2.71 -9.33 -23.63
N ASN A 150 -2.34 -10.03 -24.70
CA ASN A 150 -2.51 -11.47 -24.81
C ASN A 150 -1.70 -12.25 -23.76
N ASN A 151 -0.46 -11.82 -23.49
CA ASN A 151 0.38 -12.44 -22.46
C ASN A 151 -0.14 -12.16 -21.05
N ILE A 152 -0.67 -10.96 -20.82
CA ILE A 152 -1.30 -10.61 -19.55
C ILE A 152 -2.51 -11.51 -19.29
N ILE A 153 -3.39 -11.66 -20.28
CA ILE A 153 -4.58 -12.54 -20.17
C ILE A 153 -4.14 -14.00 -19.94
N LEU A 154 -3.15 -14.48 -20.68
CA LEU A 154 -2.61 -15.83 -20.53
C LEU A 154 -2.04 -16.07 -19.13
N ASN A 155 -1.29 -15.10 -18.59
CA ASN A 155 -0.71 -15.18 -17.25
C ASN A 155 -1.78 -15.11 -16.16
N LEU A 156 -2.83 -14.31 -16.34
CA LEU A 156 -3.98 -14.26 -15.43
C LEU A 156 -4.75 -15.59 -15.45
N GLY A 157 -4.92 -16.18 -16.63
CA GLY A 157 -5.48 -17.53 -16.78
C GLY A 157 -4.64 -18.60 -16.09
N ALA A 158 -3.30 -18.50 -16.14
CA ALA A 158 -2.40 -19.39 -15.41
C ALA A 158 -2.51 -19.24 -13.87
N CYS A 159 -2.98 -18.08 -13.39
CA CYS A 159 -3.34 -17.88 -11.99
C CYS A 159 -4.73 -18.42 -11.61
N GLY A 160 -5.45 -19.07 -12.54
CA GLY A 160 -6.76 -19.64 -12.29
C GLY A 160 -7.93 -18.68 -12.49
N LEU A 161 -7.69 -17.50 -13.07
CA LEU A 161 -8.75 -16.53 -13.39
C LEU A 161 -9.28 -16.80 -14.79
N ASP A 162 -10.59 -16.98 -14.90
CA ASP A 162 -11.26 -17.07 -16.20
C ASP A 162 -11.61 -15.67 -16.76
N GLU A 163 -12.18 -15.63 -17.96
CA GLU A 163 -12.53 -14.37 -18.63
C GLU A 163 -13.57 -13.56 -17.85
N TYR A 164 -14.48 -14.24 -17.14
CA TYR A 164 -15.51 -13.59 -16.32
C TYR A 164 -14.91 -13.02 -15.04
N ASP A 165 -13.96 -13.72 -14.42
CA ASP A 165 -13.22 -13.24 -13.25
C ASP A 165 -12.41 -11.99 -13.59
N ILE A 166 -11.75 -11.98 -14.74
CA ILE A 166 -11.00 -10.82 -15.23
C ILE A 166 -11.94 -9.64 -15.49
N LEU A 167 -13.09 -9.87 -16.12
CA LEU A 167 -14.10 -8.83 -16.35
C LEU A 167 -14.64 -8.27 -15.03
N LEU A 168 -14.97 -9.15 -14.09
CA LEU A 168 -15.43 -8.77 -12.76
C LEU A 168 -14.37 -7.93 -12.01
N LEU A 169 -13.11 -8.35 -12.05
CA LEU A 169 -11.99 -7.63 -11.45
C LEU A 169 -11.86 -6.21 -12.03
N ILE A 170 -11.97 -6.08 -13.36
CA ILE A 170 -11.92 -4.77 -14.04
C ILE A 170 -13.09 -3.89 -13.57
N ILE A 171 -14.30 -4.43 -13.57
CA ILE A 171 -15.51 -3.68 -13.14
C ILE A 171 -15.36 -3.22 -11.68
N CYS A 172 -14.96 -4.10 -10.77
CA CYS A 172 -14.75 -3.78 -9.36
C CYS A 172 -13.66 -2.72 -9.17
N THR A 173 -12.56 -2.82 -9.92
CA THR A 173 -11.46 -1.85 -9.86
C THR A 173 -11.90 -0.47 -10.34
N LEU A 174 -12.63 -0.40 -11.46
CA LEU A 174 -13.18 0.85 -11.99
C LEU A 174 -14.20 1.48 -11.04
N LEU A 175 -15.07 0.66 -10.45
CA LEU A 175 -16.04 1.12 -9.44
C LEU A 175 -15.34 1.69 -8.21
N TRP A 176 -14.32 0.98 -7.70
CA TRP A 176 -13.52 1.43 -6.58
C TRP A 176 -12.80 2.74 -6.89
N PHE A 177 -12.18 2.84 -8.07
CA PHE A 177 -11.52 4.06 -8.53
C PHE A 177 -12.50 5.23 -8.61
N PHE A 178 -13.69 5.01 -9.15
CA PHE A 178 -14.74 6.02 -9.25
C PHE A 178 -15.20 6.50 -7.87
N ILE A 179 -15.43 5.58 -6.94
CA ILE A 179 -15.83 5.91 -5.55
C ILE A 179 -14.73 6.75 -4.89
N SER A 180 -13.48 6.30 -4.93
CA SER A 180 -12.33 7.01 -4.35
C SER A 180 -12.14 8.40 -4.96
N PHE A 181 -12.32 8.52 -6.28
CA PHE A 181 -12.25 9.80 -6.97
C PHE A 181 -13.36 10.77 -6.51
N VAL A 182 -14.56 10.28 -6.32
CA VAL A 182 -15.69 11.10 -5.82
C VAL A 182 -15.47 11.51 -4.36
N GLU A 183 -15.00 10.61 -3.50
CA GLU A 183 -14.68 10.90 -2.10
C GLU A 183 -13.64 12.01 -1.98
N GLU A 184 -12.53 11.89 -2.73
CA GLU A 184 -11.45 12.86 -2.69
C GLU A 184 -11.86 14.24 -3.23
N ASN A 185 -12.54 14.28 -4.39
CA ASN A 185 -12.95 15.54 -5.00
C ASN A 185 -14.05 16.27 -4.24
N LYS A 186 -15.00 15.51 -3.68
CA LYS A 186 -16.15 16.10 -2.95
C LYS A 186 -15.92 16.16 -1.45
N LYS A 187 -14.80 15.62 -0.94
CA LYS A 187 -14.52 15.46 0.50
C LYS A 187 -15.69 14.82 1.25
N LEU A 188 -16.34 13.85 0.60
CA LEU A 188 -17.48 13.11 1.11
C LEU A 188 -16.99 11.73 1.55
N ASP A 189 -17.33 11.31 2.76
CA ASP A 189 -17.22 9.91 3.17
C ASP A 189 -18.43 9.16 2.60
N MET A 190 -18.20 8.16 1.76
CA MET A 190 -19.29 7.38 1.12
C MET A 190 -20.15 6.67 2.15
N ARG A 191 -19.57 6.24 3.28
CA ARG A 191 -20.31 5.65 4.39
C ARG A 191 -21.31 6.65 4.97
N ASP A 192 -20.86 7.85 5.27
CA ASP A 192 -21.72 8.89 5.84
C ASP A 192 -22.78 9.34 4.82
N PHE A 193 -22.42 9.37 3.54
CA PHE A 193 -23.34 9.63 2.45
C PHE A 193 -24.46 8.60 2.40
N ILE A 194 -24.17 7.31 2.49
CA ILE A 194 -25.18 6.24 2.50
C ILE A 194 -26.04 6.32 3.76
N LEU A 195 -25.42 6.53 4.93
CA LEU A 195 -26.13 6.60 6.21
C LEU A 195 -27.07 7.82 6.31
N SER A 196 -26.78 8.90 5.58
CA SER A 196 -27.64 10.09 5.52
C SER A 196 -28.89 9.93 4.66
N ARG A 197 -29.01 8.83 3.88
CA ARG A 197 -30.16 8.59 3.01
C ARG A 197 -31.39 8.14 3.79
N LYS A 198 -32.57 8.30 3.17
CA LYS A 198 -33.84 7.79 3.73
C LYS A 198 -33.74 6.29 3.96
N LEU A 199 -34.39 5.82 5.03
CA LEU A 199 -34.28 4.44 5.49
C LEU A 199 -34.46 3.38 4.38
N PRO A 200 -35.48 3.45 3.48
CA PRO A 200 -35.65 2.44 2.44
C PRO A 200 -34.44 2.38 1.46
N LEU A 201 -33.94 3.55 1.04
CA LEU A 201 -32.82 3.61 0.10
C LEU A 201 -31.53 3.11 0.74
N ARG A 202 -31.30 3.45 2.02
CA ARG A 202 -30.14 2.96 2.77
C ARG A 202 -30.12 1.44 2.85
N TRP A 203 -31.25 0.85 3.22
CA TRP A 203 -31.38 -0.60 3.28
C TRP A 203 -31.25 -1.27 1.91
N ALA A 204 -31.84 -0.68 0.87
CA ALA A 204 -31.71 -1.18 -0.49
C ALA A 204 -30.24 -1.25 -0.94
N ILE A 205 -29.43 -0.20 -0.68
CA ILE A 205 -28.01 -0.19 -1.00
C ILE A 205 -27.24 -1.25 -0.21
N ILE A 206 -27.52 -1.38 1.10
CA ILE A 206 -26.87 -2.37 1.96
C ILE A 206 -27.19 -3.80 1.49
N TYR A 207 -28.46 -4.11 1.25
CA TYR A 207 -28.86 -5.43 0.77
C TYR A 207 -28.30 -5.73 -0.61
N LEU A 208 -28.30 -4.74 -1.52
CA LEU A 208 -27.67 -4.91 -2.83
C LEU A 208 -26.19 -5.28 -2.69
N GLY A 209 -25.45 -4.61 -1.83
CA GLY A 209 -24.06 -4.94 -1.54
C GLY A 209 -23.89 -6.35 -0.96
N ILE A 210 -24.74 -6.75 -0.03
CA ILE A 210 -24.73 -8.11 0.53
C ILE A 210 -25.01 -9.15 -0.58
N PHE A 211 -26.02 -8.94 -1.42
CA PHE A 211 -26.33 -9.85 -2.52
C PHE A 211 -25.21 -9.94 -3.56
N ILE A 212 -24.56 -8.82 -3.89
CA ILE A 212 -23.39 -8.82 -4.78
C ILE A 212 -22.28 -9.71 -4.19
N VAL A 213 -21.97 -9.57 -2.90
CA VAL A 213 -20.96 -10.41 -2.25
C VAL A 213 -21.40 -11.89 -2.23
N ILE A 214 -22.69 -12.19 -1.98
CA ILE A 214 -23.22 -13.55 -1.98
C ILE A 214 -23.15 -14.19 -3.39
N ILE A 215 -23.41 -13.43 -4.44
CA ILE A 215 -23.48 -13.98 -5.81
C ILE A 215 -22.07 -14.11 -6.44
N PHE A 216 -21.22 -13.10 -6.23
CA PHE A 216 -19.90 -13.00 -6.90
C PHE A 216 -18.71 -13.31 -5.97
N GLY A 217 -18.96 -13.61 -4.69
CA GLY A 217 -17.91 -13.94 -3.75
C GLY A 217 -17.30 -15.32 -4.04
N TYR A 218 -15.98 -15.44 -3.83
CA TYR A 218 -15.25 -16.70 -4.01
C TYR A 218 -15.44 -17.60 -2.77
N TYR A 219 -16.44 -18.46 -2.80
CA TYR A 219 -16.76 -19.43 -1.73
C TYR A 219 -17.64 -20.57 -2.29
N GLY A 220 -17.77 -21.65 -1.54
CA GLY A 220 -18.67 -22.76 -1.88
C GLY A 220 -17.94 -24.09 -2.09
N PRO A 221 -18.65 -25.12 -2.62
CA PRO A 221 -18.07 -26.43 -2.89
C PRO A 221 -16.91 -26.31 -3.91
N GLY A 222 -15.74 -26.79 -3.55
CA GLY A 222 -14.53 -26.72 -4.38
C GLY A 222 -13.56 -25.60 -4.00
N VAL A 223 -13.95 -24.67 -3.17
CA VAL A 223 -13.02 -23.67 -2.61
C VAL A 223 -12.29 -24.29 -1.43
N ASN A 224 -10.95 -24.32 -1.51
CA ASN A 224 -10.13 -24.79 -0.40
C ASN A 224 -9.92 -23.62 0.59
N PRO A 225 -10.39 -23.73 1.84
CA PRO A 225 -10.15 -22.67 2.84
C PRO A 225 -8.67 -22.39 3.09
N ALA A 226 -7.79 -23.36 2.84
CA ALA A 226 -6.34 -23.18 2.98
C ALA A 226 -5.73 -22.24 1.92
N ASP A 227 -6.45 -21.94 0.84
CA ASP A 227 -6.02 -20.95 -0.14
C ASP A 227 -6.21 -19.51 0.35
N PHE A 228 -6.95 -19.33 1.44
CA PHE A 228 -7.08 -18.04 2.09
C PHE A 228 -5.77 -17.67 2.81
N VAL A 229 -5.16 -16.55 2.42
CA VAL A 229 -3.83 -16.12 2.90
C VAL A 229 -3.66 -16.22 4.42
N TYR A 230 -4.71 -15.94 5.19
CA TYR A 230 -4.69 -15.98 6.65
C TYR A 230 -4.90 -17.38 7.25
N MET A 231 -5.20 -18.41 6.46
CA MET A 231 -5.38 -19.78 6.94
C MET A 231 -4.12 -20.64 6.78
N GLN A 232 -3.01 -20.05 6.31
CA GLN A 232 -1.72 -20.73 6.11
C GLN A 232 -0.78 -20.60 7.33
N PHE A 233 -1.30 -20.20 8.50
CA PHE A 233 -0.56 -20.05 9.76
C PHE A 233 -0.80 -21.23 10.67
#